data_3d53da6b55e74c2e8c6974b8e95c913b
#
_entry.id   3d53da6b55e74c2e8c6974b8e95c913b
#
_cell.length_a   1.000
_cell.length_b   1.000
_cell.length_c   1.000
_cell.angle_alpha   90.00
_cell.angle_beta   90.00
_cell.angle_gamma   90.00
#
_symmetry.space_group_name_H-M   'P 1'
#
loop_
_entity.id
_entity.type
_entity.pdbx_description
1 polymer ?
#
loop_
_entity_poly.entity_id
_entity_poly.type
_entity_poly.pdbx_seq_one_letter_code
_entity_poly.pdbx_strand_id
1 'polypeptide(L)'
;MPKFFGEKVLMRIFIGENDKYGRKPLHEALIDFLIAEGFAGATILRGVAGFGAHSIYHTDKILRLSTDLPLIVEVVASKEKLDRAMPRIDEMMGGGLITMESVNVVRYCNKDDKQCVLNEP
;
A
#
# COMPACT_ATOMS: atom_id res chain seq x y z
N MET A 1 21.28 9.76 11.64
CA MET A 1 20.14 9.66 10.80
C MET A 1 19.89 8.24 10.37
N PRO A 2 18.74 7.75 10.62
CA PRO A 2 18.44 6.40 10.17
C PRO A 2 18.42 6.36 8.66
N LYS A 3 18.97 5.35 8.13
CA LYS A 3 19.01 5.17 6.70
C LYS A 3 17.93 4.20 6.29
N PHE A 4 17.23 4.55 5.25
CA PHE A 4 16.19 3.70 4.72
C PHE A 4 16.78 2.92 3.55
N PHE A 5 17.76 2.09 3.87
CA PHE A 5 18.46 1.31 2.86
C PHE A 5 18.48 -0.15 3.24
N GLY A 6 18.86 -0.97 2.30
CA GLY A 6 19.09 -2.38 2.51
C GLY A 6 17.82 -3.16 2.48
N GLU A 7 17.82 -4.26 3.18
CA GLU A 7 16.71 -5.20 3.16
C GLU A 7 15.52 -4.64 3.91
N LYS A 8 14.42 -4.51 3.20
CA LYS A 8 13.13 -4.04 3.73
C LYS A 8 12.06 -4.99 3.23
N VAL A 9 10.83 -4.65 3.51
CA VAL A 9 9.69 -5.46 3.07
C VAL A 9 8.75 -4.57 2.28
N LEU A 10 8.32 -5.08 1.14
CA LEU A 10 7.26 -4.47 0.36
C LEU A 10 5.95 -5.12 0.75
N MET A 11 5.04 -4.34 1.29
CA MET A 11 3.71 -4.81 1.60
C MET A 11 2.75 -4.30 0.55
N ARG A 12 1.90 -5.18 0.05
CA ARG A 12 0.81 -4.80 -0.86
C ARG A 12 -0.51 -5.15 -0.21
N ILE A 13 -1.41 -4.18 -0.20
CA ILE A 13 -2.76 -4.37 0.32
C ILE A 13 -3.70 -4.26 -0.85
N PHE A 14 -4.44 -5.34 -1.14
CA PHE A 14 -5.35 -5.41 -2.27
C PHE A 14 -6.77 -5.23 -1.76
N ILE A 15 -7.42 -4.17 -2.19
CA ILE A 15 -8.78 -3.82 -1.77
C ILE A 15 -9.59 -3.37 -2.98
N GLY A 16 -10.85 -3.10 -2.80
CA GLY A 16 -11.69 -2.54 -3.86
C GLY A 16 -11.78 -1.04 -3.71
N GLU A 17 -11.97 -0.36 -4.81
CA GLU A 17 -12.06 1.09 -4.83
C GLU A 17 -13.23 1.59 -3.98
N ASN A 18 -14.31 0.83 -3.92
CA ASN A 18 -15.50 1.23 -3.17
C ASN A 18 -15.54 0.74 -1.73
N ASP A 19 -14.50 0.07 -1.28
CA ASP A 19 -14.44 -0.38 0.10
C ASP A 19 -14.39 0.83 1.04
N LYS A 20 -15.03 0.70 2.17
CA LYS A 20 -15.17 1.80 3.14
C LYS A 20 -14.64 1.41 4.50
N TYR A 21 -14.23 2.40 5.24
CA TYR A 21 -13.99 2.27 6.67
C TYR A 21 -14.83 3.37 7.31
N GLY A 22 -15.96 2.98 7.90
CA GLY A 22 -16.94 3.95 8.35
C GLY A 22 -17.53 4.66 7.15
N ARG A 23 -17.39 5.98 7.12
CA ARG A 23 -17.89 6.79 6.01
C ARG A 23 -16.80 7.19 5.02
N LYS A 24 -15.58 6.81 5.31
CA LYS A 24 -14.43 7.22 4.51
C LYS A 24 -14.06 6.09 3.56
N PRO A 25 -13.61 6.38 2.36
CA PRO A 25 -13.05 5.32 1.52
C PRO A 25 -11.92 4.61 2.23
N LEU A 26 -11.90 3.29 2.17
CA LEU A 26 -10.89 2.52 2.88
C LEU A 26 -9.47 2.92 2.49
N HIS A 27 -9.25 3.15 1.20
CA HIS A 27 -7.90 3.53 0.75
C HIS A 27 -7.44 4.85 1.37
N GLU A 28 -8.34 5.81 1.55
CA GLU A 28 -7.99 7.06 2.24
C GLU A 28 -7.68 6.81 3.69
N ALA A 29 -8.48 6.00 4.35
CA ALA A 29 -8.25 5.70 5.76
C ALA A 29 -6.92 4.99 5.97
N LEU A 30 -6.56 4.09 5.06
CA LEU A 30 -5.27 3.40 5.13
C LEU A 30 -4.12 4.38 4.95
N ILE A 31 -4.22 5.27 3.98
CA ILE A 31 -3.16 6.26 3.74
C ILE A 31 -3.02 7.20 4.94
N ASP A 32 -4.12 7.67 5.49
CA ASP A 32 -4.08 8.54 6.67
C ASP A 32 -3.41 7.84 7.84
N PHE A 33 -3.72 6.56 8.03
CA PHE A 33 -3.10 5.78 9.09
C PHE A 33 -1.58 5.65 8.86
N LEU A 34 -1.18 5.35 7.62
CA LEU A 34 0.24 5.17 7.31
C LEU A 34 1.01 6.48 7.51
N ILE A 35 0.42 7.60 7.14
CA ILE A 35 1.03 8.91 7.38
C ILE A 35 1.18 9.14 8.88
N ALA A 36 0.14 8.89 9.64
CA ALA A 36 0.15 9.12 11.08
C ALA A 36 1.18 8.24 11.78
N GLU A 37 1.42 7.05 11.26
CA GLU A 37 2.40 6.13 11.86
C GLU A 37 3.82 6.39 11.37
N GLY A 38 4.03 7.40 10.56
CA GLY A 38 5.37 7.79 10.16
C GLY A 38 6.01 6.93 9.10
N PHE A 39 5.21 6.30 8.26
CA PHE A 39 5.78 5.54 7.15
C PHE A 39 6.39 6.51 6.13
N ALA A 40 7.46 6.09 5.49
CA ALA A 40 8.21 6.95 4.58
C ALA A 40 7.43 7.31 3.32
N GLY A 41 6.53 6.44 2.90
CA GLY A 41 5.69 6.73 1.74
C GLY A 41 4.78 5.56 1.46
N ALA A 42 3.79 5.81 0.63
CA ALA A 42 2.88 4.76 0.15
C ALA A 42 2.38 5.17 -1.21
N THR A 43 2.06 4.20 -2.02
CA THR A 43 1.55 4.43 -3.38
C THR A 43 0.26 3.66 -3.55
N ILE A 44 -0.73 4.28 -4.16
CA ILE A 44 -1.95 3.59 -4.53
C ILE A 44 -1.94 3.38 -6.03
N LEU A 45 -2.11 2.13 -6.44
CA LEU A 45 -2.24 1.77 -7.84
C LEU A 45 -3.67 1.32 -8.08
N ARG A 46 -4.22 1.74 -9.19
CA ARG A 46 -5.57 1.32 -9.56
C ARG A 46 -5.46 0.27 -10.67
N GLY A 47 -6.07 -0.88 -10.44
CA GLY A 47 -6.12 -1.90 -11.48
C GLY A 47 -7.13 -1.49 -12.54
N VAL A 48 -6.83 -1.79 -13.79
CA VAL A 48 -7.74 -1.48 -14.88
C VAL A 48 -8.85 -2.51 -15.01
N ALA A 49 -8.65 -3.69 -14.42
CA ALA A 49 -9.60 -4.79 -14.44
C ALA A 49 -9.21 -5.79 -13.40
N GLY A 50 -10.13 -6.60 -12.97
CA GLY A 50 -9.83 -7.68 -12.05
C GLY A 50 -11.05 -8.04 -11.21
N PHE A 51 -10.84 -9.01 -10.33
CA PHE A 51 -11.88 -9.39 -9.37
C PHE A 51 -11.20 -9.87 -8.10
N GLY A 52 -11.92 -9.81 -7.01
CA GLY A 52 -11.47 -10.29 -5.72
C GLY A 52 -12.62 -10.87 -4.95
N ALA A 53 -12.46 -11.00 -3.64
CA ALA A 53 -13.44 -11.68 -2.81
C ALA A 53 -14.83 -11.06 -2.87
N HIS A 54 -14.87 -9.75 -3.03
CA HIS A 54 -16.13 -9.02 -3.04
C HIS A 54 -16.39 -8.26 -4.33
N SER A 55 -15.58 -8.51 -5.36
CA SER A 55 -15.71 -7.81 -6.63
C SER A 55 -16.12 -8.79 -7.71
N ILE A 56 -16.91 -8.32 -8.64
CA ILE A 56 -17.32 -9.12 -9.76
C ILE A 56 -16.59 -8.64 -10.99
N TYR A 57 -16.01 -9.57 -11.72
CA TYR A 57 -15.29 -9.24 -12.93
C TYR A 57 -16.25 -9.10 -14.10
N HIS A 58 -16.23 -7.96 -14.77
CA HIS A 58 -17.05 -7.70 -15.93
C HIS A 58 -16.17 -7.26 -17.09
N THR A 59 -15.95 -8.12 -18.03
CA THR A 59 -14.96 -7.88 -19.09
C THR A 59 -15.26 -6.65 -19.92
N ASP A 60 -16.46 -6.52 -20.41
CA ASP A 60 -16.77 -5.44 -21.33
C ASP A 60 -17.17 -4.18 -20.64
N LYS A 61 -17.71 -4.31 -19.45
CA LYS A 61 -18.29 -3.17 -18.77
C LYS A 61 -17.32 -2.47 -17.87
N ILE A 62 -16.27 -3.12 -17.51
CA ILE A 62 -15.26 -2.57 -16.64
C ILE A 62 -14.73 -1.25 -17.17
N LEU A 63 -14.40 -1.21 -18.44
CA LEU A 63 -13.79 -0.04 -19.02
C LEU A 63 -14.73 1.14 -19.12
N ARG A 64 -16.00 0.90 -19.07
CA ARG A 64 -16.97 1.96 -19.23
C ARG A 64 -17.59 2.42 -17.95
N LEU A 65 -17.97 1.47 -17.13
CA LEU A 65 -18.80 1.79 -15.98
C LEU A 65 -18.29 1.21 -14.70
N SER A 66 -17.08 0.81 -14.68
CA SER A 66 -16.57 0.16 -13.51
C SER A 66 -16.53 1.10 -12.35
N THR A 67 -17.18 0.71 -11.30
CA THR A 67 -17.24 1.51 -10.11
C THR A 67 -16.50 0.88 -8.97
N ASP A 68 -15.99 -0.32 -9.15
CA ASP A 68 -15.26 -0.99 -8.06
C ASP A 68 -14.04 -1.69 -8.61
N LEU A 69 -13.09 -0.88 -9.04
CA LEU A 69 -11.83 -1.39 -9.55
C LEU A 69 -10.92 -1.81 -8.40
N PRO A 70 -10.06 -2.78 -8.64
CA PRO A 70 -9.09 -3.15 -7.61
C PRO A 70 -8.09 -2.04 -7.36
N LEU A 71 -7.75 -1.84 -6.10
CA LEU A 71 -6.71 -0.92 -5.70
C LEU A 71 -5.64 -1.69 -4.96
N ILE A 72 -4.39 -1.27 -5.14
CA ILE A 72 -3.27 -1.83 -4.43
C ILE A 72 -2.56 -0.70 -3.70
N VAL A 73 -2.45 -0.82 -2.39
CA VAL A 73 -1.67 0.11 -1.59
C VAL A 73 -0.31 -0.52 -1.36
N GLU A 74 0.74 0.13 -1.81
CA GLU A 74 2.11 -0.38 -1.67
C GLU A 74 2.89 0.45 -0.68
N VAL A 75 3.59 -0.22 0.22
CA VAL A 75 4.41 0.41 1.25
C VAL A 75 5.69 -0.37 1.39
N VAL A 76 6.82 0.33 1.48
CA VAL A 76 8.09 -0.31 1.79
C VAL A 76 8.53 0.17 3.17
N ALA A 77 8.82 -0.75 4.06
CA ALA A 77 9.25 -0.41 5.42
C ALA A 77 9.98 -1.60 6.04
N SER A 78 10.50 -1.41 7.23
CA SER A 78 11.09 -2.54 7.97
C SER A 78 10.00 -3.51 8.36
N LYS A 79 10.38 -4.78 8.49
CA LYS A 79 9.42 -5.79 8.90
C LYS A 79 8.82 -5.45 10.25
N GLU A 80 9.62 -4.97 11.17
CA GLU A 80 9.17 -4.62 12.53
C GLU A 80 8.08 -3.54 12.48
N LYS A 81 8.28 -2.54 11.66
CA LYS A 81 7.30 -1.47 11.55
C LYS A 81 6.00 -1.96 10.94
N LEU A 82 6.10 -2.80 9.91
CA LEU A 82 4.92 -3.38 9.29
C LEU A 82 4.19 -4.30 10.27
N ASP A 83 4.92 -5.10 11.02
CA ASP A 83 4.31 -6.00 12.00
C ASP A 83 3.55 -5.22 13.08
N ARG A 84 4.08 -4.09 13.50
CA ARG A 84 3.38 -3.25 14.50
C ARG A 84 2.12 -2.62 13.93
N ALA A 85 2.11 -2.30 12.65
CA ALA A 85 0.95 -1.68 12.02
C ALA A 85 -0.13 -2.68 11.64
N MET A 86 0.24 -3.96 11.50
CA MET A 86 -0.64 -4.97 10.95
C MET A 86 -1.98 -5.13 11.69
N PRO A 87 -2.01 -5.18 13.02
CA PRO A 87 -3.30 -5.35 13.70
C PRO A 87 -4.30 -4.25 13.37
N ARG A 88 -3.81 -3.01 13.24
CA ARG A 88 -4.70 -1.91 12.92
C ARG A 88 -5.16 -1.97 11.47
N ILE A 89 -4.26 -2.34 10.56
CA ILE A 89 -4.61 -2.49 9.16
C ILE A 89 -5.66 -3.59 9.02
N ASP A 90 -5.45 -4.71 9.70
CA ASP A 90 -6.40 -5.82 9.66
C ASP A 90 -7.76 -5.40 10.17
N GLU A 91 -7.79 -4.63 11.24
CA GLU A 91 -9.04 -4.14 11.83
C GLU A 91 -9.80 -3.25 10.86
N MET A 92 -9.10 -2.46 10.07
CA MET A 92 -9.72 -1.55 9.12
C MET A 92 -10.29 -2.25 7.91
N MET A 93 -9.76 -3.41 7.58
CA MET A 93 -10.15 -4.11 6.35
C MET A 93 -11.29 -5.08 6.61
N GLY A 94 -12.29 -5.07 5.76
CA GLY A 94 -13.34 -6.07 5.82
C GLY A 94 -12.94 -7.34 5.08
N GLY A 95 -12.43 -7.18 3.90
CA GLY A 95 -11.89 -8.28 3.11
C GLY A 95 -10.64 -7.80 2.43
N GLY A 96 -10.10 -8.60 1.56
CA GLY A 96 -8.92 -8.20 0.81
C GLY A 96 -7.77 -9.15 1.06
N LEU A 97 -6.64 -8.76 0.52
CA LEU A 97 -5.44 -9.59 0.55
C LEU A 97 -4.27 -8.71 0.92
N ILE A 98 -3.40 -9.22 1.77
CA ILE A 98 -2.15 -8.53 2.09
C ILE A 98 -1.02 -9.48 1.77
N THR A 99 -0.05 -9.01 1.01
CA THR A 99 1.15 -9.79 0.72
C THR A 99 2.38 -9.01 1.16
N MET A 100 3.44 -9.73 1.45
CA MET A 100 4.73 -9.14 1.79
C MET A 100 5.82 -9.88 1.05
N GLU A 101 6.81 -9.14 0.62
CA GLU A 101 8.00 -9.74 0.02
C GLU A 101 9.22 -8.91 0.36
N SER A 102 10.37 -9.55 0.42
CA SER A 102 11.61 -8.86 0.70
C SER A 102 12.05 -8.07 -0.51
N VAL A 103 12.50 -6.84 -0.27
CA VAL A 103 13.07 -6.00 -1.32
C VAL A 103 14.36 -5.39 -0.80
N ASN A 104 15.24 -5.03 -1.69
CA ASN A 104 16.45 -4.32 -1.33
C ASN A 104 16.31 -2.88 -1.77
N VAL A 105 16.28 -1.97 -0.80
CA VAL A 105 16.17 -0.54 -1.09
C VAL A 105 17.56 -0.03 -1.44
N VAL A 106 17.72 0.39 -2.67
CA VAL A 106 18.98 0.86 -3.19
C VAL A 106 19.13 2.35 -2.96
N ARG A 107 18.03 3.06 -3.03
CA ARG A 107 18.07 4.50 -2.84
C ARG A 107 16.73 4.99 -2.33
N TYR A 108 16.78 5.80 -1.31
CA TYR A 108 15.63 6.56 -0.85
C TYR A 108 16.13 7.89 -0.39
N CYS A 109 15.63 8.97 -0.96
CA CYS A 109 16.11 10.29 -0.63
C CYS A 109 15.02 11.29 -0.94
N ASN A 110 14.75 12.18 0.01
CA ASN A 110 13.88 13.29 -0.23
C ASN A 110 14.69 14.37 -0.89
N LYS A 111 14.08 15.15 -1.73
CA LYS A 111 14.78 16.17 -2.50
C LYS A 111 15.45 17.22 -1.61
N ASP A 112 15.01 17.30 -0.35
CA ASP A 112 15.60 18.23 0.60
C ASP A 112 16.83 17.66 1.33
N ASP A 113 17.11 16.39 1.17
CA ASP A 113 18.27 15.78 1.79
C ASP A 113 19.53 16.21 1.06
N LYS A 114 20.51 16.62 1.82
CA LYS A 114 21.74 17.09 1.24
C LYS A 114 22.70 15.99 0.87
N GLN A 115 22.54 14.83 1.48
CA GLN A 115 23.43 13.71 1.24
C GLN A 115 22.61 12.50 0.85
N CYS A 116 22.40 12.35 -0.43
CA CYS A 116 21.74 11.17 -0.96
C CYS A 116 22.79 10.27 -1.54
N VAL A 117 22.86 9.06 -1.05
CA VAL A 117 23.83 8.09 -1.56
C VAL A 117 23.12 6.81 -1.93
N LEU A 118 23.67 6.12 -2.89
CA LEU A 118 23.20 4.81 -3.23
C LEU A 118 23.67 3.80 -2.21
N ASN A 119 22.83 2.84 -1.91
CA ASN A 119 23.20 1.73 -1.08
C ASN A 119 23.84 0.69 -1.98
N GLU A 120 25.13 0.46 -1.80
CA GLU A 120 25.84 -0.52 -2.61
C GLU A 120 25.52 -1.91 -2.12
N PRO A 121 25.25 -2.85 -2.99
CA PRO A 121 24.97 -4.22 -2.56
C PRO A 121 26.20 -4.93 -2.03
#